data_f6386e39e1d4d4d45b1fcbfd2525bd82
#
_entry.id   f6386e39e1d4d4d45b1fcbfd2525bd82
#
_cell.length_a   1.000
_cell.length_b   1.000
_cell.length_c   1.000
_cell.angle_alpha   90.00
_cell.angle_beta   90.00
_cell.angle_gamma   90.00
#
_symmetry.space_group_name_H-M   'P 1'
#
loop_
_entity.id
_entity.type
_entity.pdbx_description
1 polymer ?
#
loop_
_entity_poly.entity_id
_entity_poly.type
_entity_poly.pdbx_seq_one_letter_code
_entity_poly.pdbx_strand_id
1 'polypeptide(L)'
;MMASMLASVLSVLLLALPALSEAVADGYHPPPDPGPHPACPADMRLVQGIHDDEMERLCLREKNDRCWSYVPHAVTTDGLRRSMRFCMDPYEAPNERGARPFVMKDFHQSQQWCEARGKRLCSEQEFETACEGPQVEPYFYGWAVDTSVCNSNKPWKAFDAAKLSAGGADARKEVERLWQGTASGAMQRCMTRDGIYDLLGNVEEWVTSREGRRWPGALMGGFWAKPWTGCRGTNDAHEPKFTFYEVGFRCCKDATP
;
A
#
# COMPACT_ATOMS: atom_id res chain seq x y z
N MET A 1 -74.39 -16.77 -40.12
CA MET A 1 -73.04 -16.15 -40.25
C MET A 1 -72.35 -16.26 -38.90
N MET A 2 -71.45 -17.22 -38.75
CA MET A 2 -70.68 -17.47 -37.52
C MET A 2 -69.29 -16.90 -37.74
N ALA A 3 -68.93 -15.92 -36.97
CA ALA A 3 -67.61 -15.37 -36.95
C ALA A 3 -66.74 -16.13 -35.92
N SER A 4 -65.70 -16.78 -36.42
CA SER A 4 -64.73 -17.53 -35.63
C SER A 4 -63.67 -16.55 -35.12
N MET A 5 -63.56 -16.40 -33.81
CA MET A 5 -62.46 -15.66 -33.15
C MET A 5 -61.27 -16.60 -32.90
N LEU A 6 -60.18 -16.38 -33.62
CA LEU A 6 -58.89 -17.03 -33.35
C LEU A 6 -58.21 -16.28 -32.19
N ALA A 7 -58.05 -16.95 -31.06
CA ALA A 7 -57.23 -16.45 -29.97
C ALA A 7 -55.77 -16.86 -30.19
N SER A 8 -54.90 -15.91 -30.45
CA SER A 8 -53.44 -16.12 -30.50
C SER A 8 -52.89 -16.19 -29.09
N VAL A 9 -52.37 -17.34 -28.72
CA VAL A 9 -51.64 -17.54 -27.46
C VAL A 9 -50.17 -17.14 -27.70
N LEU A 10 -49.81 -15.99 -27.10
CA LEU A 10 -48.43 -15.52 -27.12
C LEU A 10 -47.66 -16.26 -26.00
N SER A 11 -46.86 -17.26 -26.37
CA SER A 11 -45.96 -17.93 -25.45
C SER A 11 -44.75 -17.04 -25.15
N VAL A 12 -44.72 -16.46 -23.98
CA VAL A 12 -43.55 -15.75 -23.48
C VAL A 12 -42.52 -16.76 -23.01
N LEU A 13 -41.45 -16.90 -23.79
CA LEU A 13 -40.28 -17.71 -23.44
C LEU A 13 -39.47 -16.94 -22.42
N LEU A 14 -39.62 -17.26 -21.13
CA LEU A 14 -38.73 -16.78 -20.07
C LEU A 14 -37.36 -17.45 -20.25
N LEU A 15 -36.41 -16.73 -20.88
CA LEU A 15 -35.00 -17.09 -20.81
C LEU A 15 -34.52 -16.91 -19.38
N ALA A 16 -34.36 -17.99 -18.67
CA ALA A 16 -33.65 -17.99 -17.39
C ALA A 16 -32.17 -17.61 -17.66
N LEU A 17 -31.78 -16.39 -17.33
CA LEU A 17 -30.38 -16.01 -17.27
C LEU A 17 -29.72 -16.89 -16.20
N PRO A 18 -28.59 -17.55 -16.52
CA PRO A 18 -27.83 -18.26 -15.48
C PRO A 18 -27.47 -17.25 -14.41
N ALA A 19 -27.80 -17.55 -13.17
CA ALA A 19 -27.27 -16.83 -12.02
C ALA A 19 -25.74 -16.88 -12.13
N LEU A 20 -25.11 -15.71 -12.33
CA LEU A 20 -23.68 -15.57 -12.14
C LEU A 20 -23.42 -15.97 -10.69
N SER A 21 -22.96 -17.19 -10.49
CA SER A 21 -22.42 -17.62 -9.21
C SER A 21 -21.29 -16.62 -8.95
N GLU A 22 -21.46 -15.74 -7.96
CA GLU A 22 -20.37 -15.04 -7.36
C GLU A 22 -19.41 -16.12 -6.84
N ALA A 23 -18.37 -16.41 -7.63
CA ALA A 23 -17.23 -17.13 -7.13
C ALA A 23 -16.77 -16.30 -5.93
N VAL A 24 -16.92 -16.85 -4.72
CA VAL A 24 -16.25 -16.33 -3.53
C VAL A 24 -14.78 -16.33 -3.91
N ALA A 25 -14.25 -15.16 -4.23
CA ALA A 25 -12.86 -15.02 -4.59
C ALA A 25 -12.08 -15.53 -3.39
N ASP A 26 -11.36 -16.63 -3.54
CA ASP A 26 -10.34 -17.02 -2.59
C ASP A 26 -9.48 -15.77 -2.39
N GLY A 27 -9.41 -15.29 -1.14
CA GLY A 27 -8.74 -14.03 -0.83
C GLY A 27 -7.30 -14.06 -1.32
N TYR A 28 -6.67 -12.91 -1.47
CA TYR A 28 -5.29 -12.79 -1.95
C TYR A 28 -4.34 -13.76 -1.24
N HIS A 29 -3.60 -14.52 -2.03
CA HIS A 29 -2.50 -15.39 -1.60
C HIS A 29 -1.22 -14.91 -2.29
N PRO A 30 -0.26 -14.37 -1.53
CA PRO A 30 1.01 -13.95 -2.12
C PRO A 30 1.73 -15.17 -2.73
N PRO A 31 2.49 -14.98 -3.82
CA PRO A 31 3.41 -16.02 -4.28
C PRO A 31 4.48 -16.30 -3.21
N PRO A 32 5.22 -17.40 -3.32
CA PRO A 32 6.37 -17.64 -2.46
C PRO A 32 7.34 -16.45 -2.48
N ASP A 33 7.90 -16.10 -1.32
CA ASP A 33 8.95 -15.08 -1.23
C ASP A 33 10.12 -15.46 -2.17
N PRO A 34 10.48 -14.62 -3.15
CA PRO A 34 11.54 -14.93 -4.10
C PRO A 34 12.93 -15.01 -3.45
N GLY A 35 13.06 -14.54 -2.22
CA GLY A 35 14.34 -14.54 -1.51
C GLY A 35 15.34 -13.48 -2.00
N PRO A 36 16.60 -13.56 -1.54
CA PRO A 36 17.66 -12.66 -1.97
C PRO A 36 18.03 -12.82 -3.44
N HIS A 37 18.36 -11.73 -4.11
CA HIS A 37 18.85 -11.71 -5.49
C HIS A 37 20.29 -11.18 -5.55
N PRO A 38 21.21 -11.73 -6.40
CA PRO A 38 22.61 -11.32 -6.46
C PRO A 38 22.84 -9.81 -6.75
N ALA A 39 21.89 -9.16 -7.43
CA ALA A 39 21.95 -7.73 -7.69
C ALA A 39 21.70 -6.85 -6.45
N CYS A 40 21.29 -7.45 -5.32
CA CYS A 40 20.95 -6.74 -4.10
C CYS A 40 21.72 -7.30 -2.90
N PRO A 41 21.92 -6.48 -1.84
CA PRO A 41 22.34 -7.01 -0.54
C PRO A 41 21.42 -8.14 -0.08
N ALA A 42 21.96 -9.10 0.67
CA ALA A 42 21.23 -10.31 1.08
C ALA A 42 19.99 -10.02 1.96
N ASP A 43 19.99 -8.87 2.63
CA ASP A 43 18.89 -8.37 3.47
C ASP A 43 17.84 -7.53 2.70
N MET A 44 17.93 -7.50 1.36
CA MET A 44 17.02 -6.75 0.49
C MET A 44 16.39 -7.66 -0.58
N ARG A 45 15.35 -7.17 -1.23
CA ARG A 45 14.69 -7.81 -2.38
C ARG A 45 14.88 -6.97 -3.62
N LEU A 46 15.06 -7.65 -4.76
CA LEU A 46 15.07 -7.00 -6.07
C LEU A 46 13.63 -6.70 -6.49
N VAL A 47 13.37 -5.44 -6.82
CA VAL A 47 12.13 -4.99 -7.45
C VAL A 47 12.43 -4.55 -8.86
N GLN A 48 11.64 -5.05 -9.82
CA GLN A 48 11.74 -4.68 -11.24
C GLN A 48 10.34 -4.45 -11.81
N GLY A 49 10.19 -3.35 -12.55
CA GLY A 49 8.90 -3.03 -13.15
C GLY A 49 8.98 -1.84 -14.09
N ILE A 50 7.82 -1.42 -14.54
CA ILE A 50 7.65 -0.17 -15.27
C ILE A 50 6.77 0.72 -14.41
N HIS A 51 7.22 1.92 -14.15
CA HIS A 51 6.47 2.96 -13.45
C HIS A 51 5.89 3.94 -14.47
N ASP A 52 4.60 4.21 -14.35
CA ASP A 52 3.92 5.28 -15.07
C ASP A 52 3.81 6.49 -14.15
N ASP A 53 4.39 7.64 -14.52
CA ASP A 53 4.40 8.82 -13.65
C ASP A 53 2.99 9.36 -13.38
N GLU A 54 2.14 9.35 -14.40
CA GLU A 54 0.75 9.79 -14.32
C GLU A 54 -0.19 8.67 -14.72
N MET A 55 -1.12 8.34 -13.83
CA MET A 55 -2.18 7.40 -14.14
C MET A 55 -3.45 7.70 -13.36
N GLU A 56 -4.56 7.39 -13.97
CA GLU A 56 -5.87 7.41 -13.36
C GLU A 56 -6.51 6.02 -13.39
N ARG A 57 -7.24 5.69 -12.33
CA ARG A 57 -8.02 4.45 -12.22
C ARG A 57 -9.48 4.80 -12.01
N LEU A 58 -10.35 4.15 -12.76
CA LEU A 58 -11.79 4.36 -12.64
C LEU A 58 -12.30 3.77 -11.31
N CYS A 59 -12.81 4.63 -10.44
CA CYS A 59 -13.42 4.21 -9.18
C CYS A 59 -14.77 3.53 -9.44
N LEU A 60 -14.94 2.33 -8.89
CA LEU A 60 -16.18 1.56 -8.96
C LEU A 60 -17.08 1.81 -7.74
N ARG A 61 -16.49 1.89 -6.56
CA ARG A 61 -17.22 2.10 -5.31
C ARG A 61 -16.50 3.10 -4.42
N GLU A 62 -17.20 4.19 -4.11
CA GLU A 62 -16.73 5.22 -3.21
C GLU A 62 -17.39 5.11 -1.83
N LYS A 63 -16.63 5.49 -0.79
CA LYS A 63 -17.13 5.62 0.58
C LYS A 63 -16.32 6.71 1.29
N ASN A 64 -17.01 7.72 1.85
CA ASN A 64 -16.40 8.85 2.56
C ASN A 64 -15.31 9.56 1.71
N ASP A 65 -15.65 9.92 0.49
CA ASP A 65 -14.76 10.59 -0.49
C ASP A 65 -13.44 9.83 -0.77
N ARG A 66 -13.48 8.49 -0.63
CA ARG A 66 -12.36 7.59 -0.90
C ARG A 66 -12.81 6.43 -1.77
N CYS A 67 -12.03 6.09 -2.77
CA CYS A 67 -12.30 4.92 -3.58
C CYS A 67 -11.93 3.64 -2.81
N TRP A 68 -12.89 2.73 -2.68
CA TRP A 68 -12.74 1.45 -1.99
C TRP A 68 -12.62 0.27 -2.94
N SER A 69 -13.09 0.43 -4.17
CA SER A 69 -12.83 -0.54 -5.23
C SER A 69 -12.77 0.16 -6.58
N TYR A 70 -11.96 -0.36 -7.47
CA TYR A 70 -11.72 0.17 -8.80
C TYR A 70 -12.22 -0.82 -9.85
N VAL A 71 -12.53 -0.33 -11.05
CA VAL A 71 -12.84 -1.20 -12.19
C VAL A 71 -11.53 -1.88 -12.62
N PRO A 72 -11.46 -3.22 -12.59
CA PRO A 72 -10.24 -3.92 -12.95
C PRO A 72 -9.76 -3.56 -14.36
N HIS A 73 -8.45 -3.28 -14.46
CA HIS A 73 -7.77 -2.93 -15.72
C HIS A 73 -8.26 -1.66 -16.43
N ALA A 74 -9.18 -0.89 -15.83
CA ALA A 74 -9.55 0.44 -16.32
C ALA A 74 -8.56 1.49 -15.82
N VAL A 75 -7.39 1.53 -16.46
CA VAL A 75 -6.29 2.43 -16.16
C VAL A 75 -6.00 3.28 -17.38
N THR A 76 -5.93 4.59 -17.19
CA THR A 76 -5.49 5.55 -18.20
C THR A 76 -4.12 6.08 -17.80
N THR A 77 -3.17 6.08 -18.71
CA THR A 77 -1.80 6.60 -18.50
C THR A 77 -1.47 7.54 -19.65
N ASP A 78 -1.05 8.74 -19.33
CA ASP A 78 -0.58 9.76 -20.27
C ASP A 78 0.80 10.33 -19.89
N GLY A 79 1.42 9.76 -18.86
CA GLY A 79 2.71 10.14 -18.33
C GLY A 79 3.90 9.42 -18.96
N LEU A 80 5.07 9.75 -18.41
CA LEU A 80 6.32 9.10 -18.80
C LEU A 80 6.42 7.71 -18.14
N ARG A 81 6.77 6.74 -18.97
CA ARG A 81 7.04 5.37 -18.52
C ARG A 81 8.52 5.20 -18.25
N ARG A 82 8.84 4.72 -17.05
CA ARG A 82 10.24 4.48 -16.61
C ARG A 82 10.45 3.02 -16.28
N SER A 83 11.54 2.45 -16.76
CA SER A 83 12.00 1.15 -16.28
C SER A 83 12.63 1.32 -14.90
N MET A 84 12.11 0.60 -13.93
CA MET A 84 12.56 0.62 -12.54
C MET A 84 13.30 -0.68 -12.22
N ARG A 85 14.46 -0.56 -11.57
CA ARG A 85 15.23 -1.72 -11.08
C ARG A 85 16.05 -1.29 -9.88
N PHE A 86 15.65 -1.75 -8.70
CA PHE A 86 16.25 -1.34 -7.44
C PHE A 86 16.09 -2.44 -6.37
N CYS A 87 16.77 -2.27 -5.25
CA CYS A 87 16.67 -3.12 -4.08
C CYS A 87 15.84 -2.41 -3.01
N MET A 88 14.92 -3.12 -2.36
CA MET A 88 14.10 -2.62 -1.27
C MET A 88 14.21 -3.54 -0.05
N ASP A 89 14.24 -2.95 1.14
CA ASP A 89 14.13 -3.69 2.39
C ASP A 89 12.79 -4.44 2.44
N PRO A 90 12.77 -5.75 2.69
CA PRO A 90 11.52 -6.51 2.78
C PRO A 90 10.62 -6.10 3.94
N TYR A 91 11.16 -5.48 4.96
CA TYR A 91 10.43 -5.04 6.15
C TYR A 91 10.65 -3.55 6.42
N GLU A 92 9.73 -2.95 7.21
CA GLU A 92 9.97 -1.63 7.76
C GLU A 92 11.24 -1.64 8.63
N ALA A 93 11.90 -0.47 8.81
CA ALA A 93 13.04 -0.38 9.71
C ALA A 93 12.69 -0.90 11.12
N PRO A 94 13.54 -1.75 11.72
CA PRO A 94 14.95 -1.99 11.43
C PRO A 94 15.26 -3.02 10.34
N ASN A 95 14.31 -3.43 9.52
CA ASN A 95 14.42 -4.46 8.48
C ASN A 95 14.67 -5.86 9.04
N GLU A 96 13.95 -6.21 10.08
CA GLU A 96 14.05 -7.51 10.75
C GLU A 96 12.64 -8.12 10.86
N ARG A 97 12.47 -9.36 10.37
CA ARG A 97 11.21 -10.06 10.51
C ARG A 97 10.88 -10.31 11.99
N GLY A 98 9.68 -9.95 12.39
CA GLY A 98 9.23 -10.10 13.76
C GLY A 98 9.64 -8.95 14.70
N ALA A 99 10.43 -7.99 14.20
CA ALA A 99 10.71 -6.79 14.96
C ALA A 99 9.54 -5.81 14.93
N ARG A 100 9.45 -4.96 15.94
CA ARG A 100 8.54 -3.82 15.94
C ARG A 100 9.12 -2.74 15.02
N PRO A 101 8.34 -2.19 14.07
CA PRO A 101 8.78 -1.07 13.25
C PRO A 101 9.22 0.13 14.10
N PHE A 102 10.24 0.82 13.64
CA PHE A 102 10.60 2.11 14.22
C PHE A 102 9.52 3.14 13.91
N VAL A 103 9.14 3.89 14.93
CA VAL A 103 8.22 5.03 14.78
C VAL A 103 8.80 6.26 15.46
N MET A 104 8.11 7.40 15.34
CA MET A 104 8.58 8.69 15.89
C MET A 104 9.93 9.13 15.30
N LYS A 105 10.18 8.79 14.03
CA LYS A 105 11.33 9.28 13.26
C LYS A 105 10.85 10.30 12.25
N ASP A 106 11.57 11.41 12.15
CA ASP A 106 11.37 12.38 11.09
C ASP A 106 12.06 11.94 9.78
N PHE A 107 11.80 12.66 8.69
CA PHE A 107 12.37 12.36 7.38
C PHE A 107 13.91 12.32 7.41
N HIS A 108 14.54 13.31 8.05
CA HIS A 108 16.00 13.40 8.10
C HIS A 108 16.63 12.29 8.94
N GLN A 109 16.02 11.94 10.08
CA GLN A 109 16.47 10.81 10.92
C GLN A 109 16.33 9.49 10.17
N SER A 110 15.26 9.32 9.40
CA SER A 110 15.03 8.14 8.57
C SER A 110 16.05 8.03 7.45
N GLN A 111 16.33 9.13 6.77
CA GLN A 111 17.37 9.23 5.75
C GLN A 111 18.76 8.86 6.30
N GLN A 112 19.15 9.50 7.41
CA GLN A 112 20.44 9.23 8.07
C GLN A 112 20.57 7.75 8.50
N TRP A 113 19.48 7.14 8.95
CA TRP A 113 19.50 5.74 9.36
C TRP A 113 19.77 4.80 8.17
N CYS A 114 19.16 5.06 7.02
CA CYS A 114 19.43 4.32 5.79
C CYS A 114 20.86 4.54 5.29
N GLU A 115 21.32 5.80 5.26
CA GLU A 115 22.67 6.19 4.82
C GLU A 115 23.77 5.52 5.65
N ALA A 116 23.59 5.45 6.97
CA ALA A 116 24.52 4.76 7.87
C ALA A 116 24.67 3.26 7.57
N ARG A 117 23.76 2.69 6.73
CA ARG A 117 23.79 1.28 6.27
C ARG A 117 24.13 1.15 4.81
N GLY A 118 24.63 2.22 4.18
CA GLY A 118 24.94 2.24 2.75
C GLY A 118 23.70 2.09 1.85
N LYS A 119 22.55 2.51 2.36
CA LYS A 119 21.24 2.54 1.70
C LYS A 119 20.76 4.00 1.63
N ARG A 120 19.57 4.23 1.10
CA ARG A 120 18.87 5.50 1.10
C ARG A 120 17.38 5.29 1.40
N LEU A 121 16.61 6.31 1.69
CA LEU A 121 15.15 6.18 1.67
C LEU A 121 14.69 5.75 0.28
N CYS A 122 13.59 5.01 0.22
CA CYS A 122 12.91 4.73 -1.03
C CYS A 122 12.31 6.02 -1.59
N SER A 123 12.18 6.14 -2.90
CA SER A 123 11.41 7.21 -3.52
C SER A 123 9.92 6.85 -3.63
N GLU A 124 9.05 7.85 -3.87
CA GLU A 124 7.63 7.61 -4.17
C GLU A 124 7.48 6.60 -5.30
N GLN A 125 8.22 6.77 -6.40
CA GLN A 125 8.13 5.91 -7.57
C GLN A 125 8.57 4.47 -7.28
N GLU A 126 9.57 4.29 -6.44
CA GLU A 126 10.01 2.95 -5.99
C GLU A 126 8.96 2.29 -5.11
N PHE A 127 8.36 3.03 -4.18
CA PHE A 127 7.29 2.53 -3.34
C PHE A 127 6.08 2.11 -4.20
N GLU A 128 5.65 2.98 -5.12
CA GLU A 128 4.55 2.69 -6.05
C GLU A 128 4.84 1.45 -6.90
N THR A 129 6.04 1.37 -7.50
CA THR A 129 6.43 0.23 -8.35
C THR A 129 6.41 -1.08 -7.58
N ALA A 130 6.97 -1.10 -6.35
CA ALA A 130 6.97 -2.29 -5.51
C ALA A 130 5.56 -2.72 -5.07
N CYS A 131 4.67 -1.74 -4.87
CA CYS A 131 3.32 -1.98 -4.42
C CYS A 131 2.38 -2.40 -5.57
N GLU A 132 2.39 -1.69 -6.69
CA GLU A 132 1.43 -1.89 -7.80
C GLU A 132 1.66 -3.16 -8.60
N GLY A 133 2.91 -3.61 -8.67
CA GLY A 133 3.31 -4.73 -9.52
C GLY A 133 3.04 -4.47 -11.02
N PRO A 134 3.14 -5.50 -11.88
CA PRO A 134 3.07 -5.34 -13.34
C PRO A 134 1.66 -5.04 -13.87
N GLN A 135 0.63 -5.25 -13.07
CA GLN A 135 -0.76 -4.97 -13.44
C GLN A 135 -1.21 -3.60 -12.98
N VAL A 136 -0.31 -2.82 -12.36
CA VAL A 136 -0.55 -1.48 -11.80
C VAL A 136 -1.80 -1.43 -10.91
N GLU A 137 -1.94 -2.44 -10.06
CA GLU A 137 -3.07 -2.59 -9.15
C GLU A 137 -3.08 -1.49 -8.07
N PRO A 138 -4.26 -0.97 -7.68
CA PRO A 138 -4.35 0.05 -6.63
C PRO A 138 -3.92 -0.47 -5.26
N TYR A 139 -4.01 -1.76 -5.04
CA TYR A 139 -3.51 -2.50 -3.87
C TYR A 139 -2.74 -3.70 -4.40
N PHE A 140 -1.56 -4.02 -3.85
CA PHE A 140 -0.76 -5.15 -4.36
C PHE A 140 -1.51 -6.50 -4.33
N TYR A 141 -2.65 -6.54 -3.66
CA TYR A 141 -3.55 -7.69 -3.55
C TYR A 141 -4.81 -7.58 -4.42
N GLY A 142 -4.90 -6.59 -5.31
CA GLY A 142 -5.99 -6.47 -6.28
C GLY A 142 -6.64 -5.09 -6.37
N TRP A 143 -7.89 -5.08 -6.84
CA TRP A 143 -8.62 -3.87 -7.26
C TRP A 143 -9.57 -3.31 -6.20
N ALA A 144 -9.65 -3.92 -5.03
CA ALA A 144 -10.52 -3.49 -3.95
C ALA A 144 -9.84 -3.61 -2.59
N VAL A 145 -10.26 -2.77 -1.65
CA VAL A 145 -9.82 -2.86 -0.25
C VAL A 145 -10.22 -4.21 0.34
N ASP A 146 -9.22 -4.97 0.78
CA ASP A 146 -9.39 -6.16 1.60
C ASP A 146 -8.67 -5.97 2.94
N THR A 147 -9.44 -5.67 3.97
CA THR A 147 -8.91 -5.39 5.33
C THR A 147 -8.41 -6.63 6.06
N SER A 148 -8.54 -7.81 5.47
CA SER A 148 -8.03 -9.07 6.01
C SER A 148 -6.58 -9.37 5.60
N VAL A 149 -6.06 -8.66 4.59
CA VAL A 149 -4.73 -8.89 4.03
C VAL A 149 -3.65 -8.25 4.89
N CYS A 150 -3.81 -6.97 5.22
CA CYS A 150 -2.83 -6.16 5.95
C CYS A 150 -3.41 -5.57 7.24
N ASN A 151 -2.54 -5.16 8.16
CA ASN A 151 -2.94 -4.45 9.37
C ASN A 151 -3.33 -3.01 9.04
N SER A 152 -4.56 -2.78 8.58
CA SER A 152 -5.03 -1.47 8.09
C SER A 152 -6.38 -1.00 8.63
N ASN A 153 -7.11 -1.86 9.36
CA ASN A 153 -8.50 -1.58 9.76
C ASN A 153 -8.69 -1.56 11.29
N LYS A 154 -7.74 -0.97 12.02
CA LYS A 154 -7.90 -0.76 13.46
C LYS A 154 -8.73 0.49 13.75
N PRO A 155 -9.46 0.54 14.87
CA PRO A 155 -10.16 1.75 15.26
C PRO A 155 -9.16 2.88 15.56
N TRP A 156 -9.49 4.07 15.09
CA TRP A 156 -8.69 5.24 15.43
C TRP A 156 -8.78 5.54 16.94
N LYS A 157 -7.64 5.89 17.54
CA LYS A 157 -7.54 6.31 18.93
C LYS A 157 -7.17 7.78 19.01
N ALA A 158 -7.90 8.56 19.82
CA ALA A 158 -7.54 9.93 20.11
C ALA A 158 -6.16 9.99 20.79
N PHE A 159 -5.29 10.88 20.31
CA PHE A 159 -3.95 11.08 20.85
C PHE A 159 -3.87 12.35 21.70
N ASP A 160 -2.95 12.34 22.67
CA ASP A 160 -2.59 13.51 23.48
C ASP A 160 -1.38 14.20 22.84
N ALA A 161 -1.64 15.29 22.10
CA ALA A 161 -0.59 16.01 21.38
C ALA A 161 0.46 16.60 22.34
N ALA A 162 0.07 17.03 23.54
CA ALA A 162 1.01 17.59 24.52
C ALA A 162 1.98 16.53 25.01
N LYS A 163 1.51 15.30 25.29
CA LYS A 163 2.38 14.20 25.68
C LYS A 163 3.31 13.77 24.55
N LEU A 164 2.81 13.65 23.33
CA LEU A 164 3.67 13.29 22.18
C LEU A 164 4.78 14.31 21.96
N SER A 165 4.47 15.61 22.08
CA SER A 165 5.42 16.72 21.89
C SER A 165 6.40 16.90 23.05
N ALA A 166 6.05 16.46 24.27
CA ALA A 166 6.91 16.60 25.44
C ALA A 166 8.20 15.77 25.36
N GLY A 167 8.19 14.73 24.51
CA GLY A 167 9.31 13.80 24.42
C GLY A 167 9.48 12.93 25.68
N GLY A 168 10.61 12.24 25.77
CA GLY A 168 10.99 11.48 26.95
C GLY A 168 10.01 10.35 27.34
N ALA A 169 9.76 10.20 28.65
CA ALA A 169 8.97 9.09 29.19
C ALA A 169 7.48 9.21 28.86
N ASP A 170 6.93 10.42 28.86
CA ASP A 170 5.50 10.65 28.63
C ASP A 170 5.14 10.41 27.18
N ALA A 171 5.99 10.85 26.23
CA ALA A 171 5.81 10.51 24.82
C ALA A 171 5.87 9.00 24.59
N ARG A 172 6.83 8.29 25.20
CA ARG A 172 6.91 6.82 25.08
C ARG A 172 5.64 6.13 25.60
N LYS A 173 5.10 6.55 26.76
CA LYS A 173 3.86 6.00 27.32
C LYS A 173 2.68 6.23 26.37
N GLU A 174 2.59 7.43 25.80
CA GLU A 174 1.51 7.76 24.86
C GLU A 174 1.63 6.96 23.58
N VAL A 175 2.83 6.80 23.02
CA VAL A 175 3.09 5.94 21.86
C VAL A 175 2.66 4.49 22.15
N GLU A 176 3.00 3.94 23.33
CA GLU A 176 2.57 2.59 23.72
C GLU A 176 1.05 2.47 23.85
N ARG A 177 0.38 3.46 24.42
CA ARG A 177 -1.09 3.49 24.52
C ARG A 177 -1.77 3.51 23.16
N LEU A 178 -1.19 4.23 22.20
CA LEU A 178 -1.73 4.40 20.84
C LEU A 178 -1.41 3.22 19.93
N TRP A 179 -0.34 2.50 20.23
CA TRP A 179 0.17 1.44 19.36
C TRP A 179 -0.90 0.39 19.03
N GLN A 180 -1.06 0.11 17.75
CA GLN A 180 -1.91 -0.95 17.18
C GLN A 180 -1.22 -1.63 15.98
N GLY A 181 0.06 -1.30 15.76
CA GLY A 181 0.88 -1.99 14.76
C GLY A 181 1.17 -3.44 15.15
N THR A 182 1.63 -4.18 14.19
CA THR A 182 2.12 -5.56 14.36
C THR A 182 3.64 -5.59 14.17
N ALA A 183 4.27 -6.67 14.58
CA ALA A 183 5.65 -6.93 14.21
C ALA A 183 5.75 -7.07 12.68
N SER A 184 6.81 -6.55 12.06
CA SER A 184 7.02 -6.59 10.61
C SER A 184 6.99 -8.03 10.07
N GLY A 185 6.22 -8.25 9.01
CA GLY A 185 6.02 -9.57 8.40
C GLY A 185 5.14 -10.53 9.23
N ALA A 186 4.42 -10.05 10.26
CA ALA A 186 3.49 -10.87 11.03
C ALA A 186 2.24 -11.23 10.22
N MET A 187 1.78 -10.33 9.37
CA MET A 187 0.66 -10.55 8.44
C MET A 187 1.20 -11.23 7.17
N GLN A 188 1.23 -12.56 7.18
CA GLN A 188 1.85 -13.34 6.09
C GLN A 188 1.27 -13.04 4.70
N ARG A 189 -0.02 -12.68 4.63
CA ARG A 189 -0.68 -12.29 3.37
C ARG A 189 -0.36 -10.86 2.93
N CYS A 190 0.14 -10.02 3.85
CA CYS A 190 0.55 -8.65 3.55
C CYS A 190 1.97 -8.62 2.94
N MET A 191 2.14 -9.31 1.83
CA MET A 191 3.41 -9.43 1.10
C MET A 191 3.16 -9.24 -0.39
N THR A 192 3.96 -8.39 -1.03
CA THR A 192 3.95 -8.22 -2.49
C THR A 192 4.59 -9.44 -3.19
N ARG A 193 4.43 -9.52 -4.50
CA ARG A 193 5.07 -10.55 -5.33
C ARG A 193 6.59 -10.58 -5.24
N ASP A 194 7.22 -9.44 -4.91
CA ASP A 194 8.67 -9.30 -4.79
C ASP A 194 9.18 -9.59 -3.37
N GLY A 195 8.30 -10.07 -2.47
CA GLY A 195 8.66 -10.42 -1.10
C GLY A 195 8.79 -9.21 -0.17
N ILE A 196 8.11 -8.11 -0.47
CA ILE A 196 8.08 -6.92 0.39
C ILE A 196 6.83 -6.95 1.25
N TYR A 197 7.01 -6.86 2.56
CA TYR A 197 5.94 -6.94 3.55
C TYR A 197 5.47 -5.55 3.98
N ASP A 198 4.21 -5.48 4.38
CA ASP A 198 3.60 -4.35 5.09
C ASP A 198 3.67 -2.99 4.35
N LEU A 199 3.78 -2.99 2.99
CA LEU A 199 3.74 -1.76 2.20
C LEU A 199 2.41 -1.00 2.32
N LEU A 200 1.33 -1.69 2.70
CA LEU A 200 0.03 -1.08 2.97
C LEU A 200 -0.39 -1.37 4.40
N GLY A 201 -0.71 -0.33 5.14
CA GLY A 201 -1.07 -0.42 6.57
C GLY A 201 0.16 -0.51 7.46
N ASN A 202 0.01 -1.07 8.63
CA ASN A 202 0.98 -1.15 9.72
C ASN A 202 1.52 0.24 10.10
N VAL A 203 2.61 0.74 9.56
CA VAL A 203 3.08 2.12 9.74
C VAL A 203 3.15 2.87 8.41
N GLU A 204 2.79 4.15 8.44
CA GLU A 204 2.94 5.04 7.28
C GLU A 204 4.42 5.38 7.11
N GLU A 205 4.96 5.35 5.88
CA GLU A 205 6.40 5.33 5.66
C GLU A 205 6.91 6.60 4.98
N TRP A 206 7.97 7.20 5.54
CA TRP A 206 8.71 8.25 4.88
C TRP A 206 9.35 7.75 3.59
N VAL A 207 9.15 8.48 2.51
CA VAL A 207 9.81 8.33 1.22
C VAL A 207 10.38 9.66 0.75
N THR A 208 11.35 9.62 -0.17
CA THR A 208 11.79 10.80 -0.92
C THR A 208 10.70 11.16 -1.93
N SER A 209 10.23 12.41 -1.87
CA SER A 209 9.18 12.92 -2.74
C SER A 209 9.63 13.00 -4.20
N ARG A 210 8.66 12.83 -5.11
CA ARG A 210 8.86 13.18 -6.53
C ARG A 210 8.96 14.70 -6.71
N GLU A 211 9.49 15.11 -7.85
CA GLU A 211 9.55 16.51 -8.24
C GLU A 211 8.14 17.15 -8.21
N GLY A 212 8.06 18.41 -7.81
CA GLY A 212 6.83 19.19 -7.74
C GLY A 212 6.04 19.02 -6.42
N ARG A 213 6.43 18.13 -5.51
CA ARG A 213 5.87 18.07 -4.16
C ARG A 213 6.31 19.25 -3.30
N ARG A 214 5.50 19.59 -2.31
CA ARG A 214 5.77 20.69 -1.37
C ARG A 214 7.04 20.49 -0.55
N TRP A 215 7.33 19.24 -0.16
CA TRP A 215 8.40 18.86 0.73
C TRP A 215 9.31 17.80 0.09
N PRO A 216 10.58 17.70 0.52
CA PRO A 216 11.49 16.67 0.02
C PRO A 216 11.13 15.26 0.46
N GLY A 217 10.22 15.12 1.42
CA GLY A 217 9.69 13.86 1.91
C GLY A 217 8.17 13.85 1.94
N ALA A 218 7.59 12.68 1.71
CA ALA A 218 6.17 12.39 1.80
C ALA A 218 5.97 11.08 2.57
N LEU A 219 4.73 10.81 2.98
CA LEU A 219 4.36 9.57 3.66
C LEU A 219 3.50 8.71 2.73
N MET A 220 3.74 7.40 2.71
CA MET A 220 3.03 6.44 1.87
C MET A 220 2.57 5.20 2.64
N GLY A 221 1.70 4.40 1.99
CA GLY A 221 1.22 3.12 2.51
C GLY A 221 0.07 3.20 3.50
N GLY A 222 -0.10 4.34 4.17
CA GLY A 222 -1.04 4.49 5.27
C GLY A 222 -0.61 3.67 6.49
N PHE A 223 -1.42 3.64 7.52
CA PHE A 223 -1.12 2.91 8.75
C PHE A 223 -2.31 2.05 9.18
N TRP A 224 -2.21 1.38 10.32
CA TRP A 224 -3.22 0.44 10.82
C TRP A 224 -4.67 0.93 10.92
N ALA A 225 -4.95 2.23 10.74
CA ALA A 225 -6.30 2.81 10.77
C ALA A 225 -6.71 3.49 9.45
N LYS A 226 -5.97 3.26 8.33
CA LYS A 226 -6.25 3.84 7.00
C LYS A 226 -6.41 2.75 5.92
N PRO A 227 -7.48 1.94 5.96
CA PRO A 227 -7.63 0.80 5.03
C PRO A 227 -7.79 1.20 3.55
N TRP A 228 -8.17 2.44 3.28
CA TRP A 228 -8.39 2.94 1.93
C TRP A 228 -7.13 3.47 1.24
N THR A 229 -5.99 3.51 1.93
CA THR A 229 -4.73 3.97 1.33
C THR A 229 -4.22 2.89 0.39
N GLY A 230 -4.17 3.22 -0.90
CA GLY A 230 -3.61 2.36 -1.95
C GLY A 230 -2.15 2.67 -2.23
N CYS A 231 -1.58 1.97 -3.20
CA CYS A 231 -0.17 2.08 -3.59
C CYS A 231 0.30 3.50 -3.94
N ARG A 232 -0.60 4.35 -4.45
CA ARG A 232 -0.36 5.77 -4.76
C ARG A 232 -0.94 6.73 -3.73
N GLY A 233 -1.32 6.24 -2.57
CA GLY A 233 -1.84 7.06 -1.48
C GLY A 233 -0.71 7.83 -0.80
N THR A 234 -0.37 9.00 -1.35
CA THR A 234 0.68 9.88 -0.83
C THR A 234 0.10 10.93 0.10
N ASN A 235 0.75 11.13 1.24
CA ASN A 235 0.46 12.19 2.20
C ASN A 235 1.66 13.15 2.24
N ASP A 236 1.56 14.29 1.57
CA ASP A 236 2.57 15.34 1.51
C ASP A 236 2.22 16.56 2.36
N ALA A 237 1.28 16.42 3.31
CA ALA A 237 0.84 17.50 4.18
C ALA A 237 1.86 17.84 5.29
N HIS A 238 2.79 16.94 5.59
CA HIS A 238 3.69 17.06 6.71
C HIS A 238 5.09 17.54 6.30
N GLU A 239 5.63 18.50 7.06
CA GLU A 239 7.01 18.96 6.89
C GLU A 239 8.02 17.87 7.29
N PRO A 240 9.27 17.93 6.80
CA PRO A 240 10.30 16.89 7.04
C PRO A 240 10.65 16.61 8.50
N LYS A 241 10.33 17.53 9.41
CA LYS A 241 10.55 17.36 10.86
C LYS A 241 9.38 16.68 11.58
N PHE A 242 8.30 16.38 10.88
CA PHE A 242 7.14 15.72 11.47
C PHE A 242 7.51 14.33 11.97
N THR A 243 7.09 14.02 13.20
CA THR A 243 7.21 12.71 13.83
C THR A 243 5.87 12.30 14.41
N PHE A 244 5.49 11.04 14.24
CA PHE A 244 4.23 10.57 14.81
C PHE A 244 4.32 9.09 15.21
N TYR A 245 3.41 8.65 16.05
CA TYR A 245 3.42 7.29 16.64
C TYR A 245 3.13 6.18 15.63
N GLU A 246 2.69 6.52 14.44
CA GLU A 246 2.35 5.61 13.34
C GLU A 246 3.23 5.81 12.10
N VAL A 247 4.27 6.68 12.20
CA VAL A 247 5.16 7.02 11.08
C VAL A 247 6.51 6.34 11.26
N GLY A 248 6.81 5.48 10.29
CA GLY A 248 8.06 4.73 10.14
C GLY A 248 8.73 5.01 8.81
N PHE A 249 9.52 4.05 8.32
CA PHE A 249 10.22 4.12 7.04
C PHE A 249 10.83 2.77 6.66
N ARG A 250 11.25 2.62 5.41
CA ARG A 250 12.15 1.56 4.93
C ARG A 250 13.20 2.10 3.99
N CYS A 251 14.26 1.31 3.74
CA CYS A 251 15.34 1.72 2.89
C CYS A 251 15.32 1.02 1.53
N CYS A 252 15.86 1.73 0.54
CA CYS A 252 16.13 1.26 -0.80
C CYS A 252 17.61 1.41 -1.14
N LYS A 253 18.01 0.78 -2.24
CA LYS A 253 19.36 0.89 -2.81
C LYS A 253 19.29 0.60 -4.30
N ASP A 254 20.19 1.20 -5.07
CA ASP A 254 20.31 0.87 -6.49
C ASP A 254 20.79 -0.56 -6.66
N ALA A 255 20.16 -1.30 -7.58
CA ALA A 255 20.59 -2.66 -7.89
C ALA A 255 21.87 -2.65 -8.71
N THR A 256 22.79 -3.58 -8.44
CA THR A 256 23.95 -3.76 -9.30
C THR A 256 23.54 -4.30 -10.67
N PRO A 257 24.30 -4.00 -11.74
CA PRO A 257 24.05 -4.49 -13.10
C PRO A 257 23.84 -6.00 -13.21
#